data_15861cd67a3dbf6f9dd30671bfb99c87
#
_entry.id   15861cd67a3dbf6f9dd30671bfb99c87
#
_cell.length_a   1.000
_cell.length_b   1.000
_cell.length_c   1.000
_cell.angle_alpha   90.00
_cell.angle_beta   90.00
_cell.angle_gamma   90.00
#
_symmetry.space_group_name_H-M   'P 1'
#
loop_
_entity.id
_entity.type
_entity.pdbx_description
1 polymer ?
#
loop_
_entity_poly.entity_id
_entity_poly.type
_entity_poly.pdbx_seq_one_letter_code
_entity_poly.pdbx_strand_id
1 'polypeptide(L)' 'DYAGYKEVVGLIRGLEASKSHIADLSRNYMEDDDGNY' A
#
# COMPACT_ATOMS: atom_id res chain seq x y z
N ASP A 1 -6.05 15.95 20.63
CA ASP A 1 -7.10 16.83 20.16
C ASP A 1 -7.60 16.39 18.80
N TYR A 2 -8.61 17.07 18.28
CA TYR A 2 -9.28 16.63 17.07
C TYR A 2 -8.35 16.71 15.84
N ALA A 3 -7.59 17.78 15.75
CA ALA A 3 -6.67 17.95 14.63
C ALA A 3 -5.60 16.87 14.64
N GLY A 4 -5.08 16.55 15.79
CA GLY A 4 -4.09 15.50 15.92
C GLY A 4 -4.68 14.14 15.59
N TYR A 5 -5.91 13.93 16.01
CA TYR A 5 -6.61 12.68 15.73
C TYR A 5 -6.77 12.50 14.21
N LYS A 6 -7.22 13.54 13.53
CA LYS A 6 -7.41 13.48 12.08
C LYS A 6 -6.10 13.24 11.36
N GLU A 7 -5.05 13.84 11.85
CA GLU A 7 -3.74 13.67 11.24
C GLU A 7 -3.30 12.23 11.32
N VAL A 8 -3.45 11.62 12.47
CA VAL A 8 -3.05 10.24 12.66
C VAL A 8 -3.88 9.30 11.79
N VAL A 9 -5.19 9.54 11.73
CA VAL A 9 -6.06 8.73 10.89
C VAL A 9 -5.65 8.84 9.43
N GLY A 10 -5.30 10.04 8.99
CA GLY A 10 -4.83 10.24 7.62
C GLY A 10 -3.55 9.48 7.32
N LEU A 11 -2.63 9.49 8.27
CA LEU A 11 -1.38 8.74 8.11
C LEU A 11 -1.64 7.24 8.01
N ILE A 12 -2.51 6.74 8.85
CA ILE A 12 -2.84 5.32 8.83
C ILE A 12 -3.46 4.94 7.49
N ARG A 13 -4.38 5.75 7.02
CA ARG A 13 -5.03 5.48 5.74
C ARG A 13 -4.04 5.57 4.59
N GLY A 14 -3.12 6.52 4.64
CA GLY A 14 -2.09 6.66 3.64
C GLY A 14 -1.17 5.46 3.60
N LEU A 15 -0.80 4.96 4.75
CA LEU A 15 0.04 3.78 4.83
C LEU A 15 -0.67 2.55 4.30
N GLU A 16 -1.95 2.43 4.58
CA GLU A 16 -2.72 1.31 4.06
C GLU A 16 -2.87 1.37 2.55
N ALA A 17 -3.10 2.55 2.03
CA ALA A 17 -3.20 2.72 0.59
C ALA A 17 -1.87 2.40 -0.09
N SER A 18 -0.80 2.83 0.52
CA SER A 18 0.54 2.57 0.03
C SER A 18 0.85 1.08 0.00
N LYS A 19 0.45 0.39 1.04
CA LYS A 19 0.61 -1.05 1.15
C LYS A 19 -0.13 -1.77 0.02
N SER A 20 -1.34 -1.36 -0.25
CA SER A 20 -2.13 -1.93 -1.31
C SER A 20 -1.48 -1.70 -2.67
N HIS A 21 -0.92 -0.51 -2.87
CA HIS A 21 -0.24 -0.17 -4.11
C HIS A 21 1.00 -1.04 -4.32
N ILE A 22 1.75 -1.23 -3.25
CA ILE A 22 2.94 -2.07 -3.31
C ILE A 22 2.55 -3.51 -3.60
N ALA A 23 1.47 -3.97 -3.03
CA ALA A 23 1.00 -5.33 -3.28
C ALA A 23 0.63 -5.51 -4.75
N ASP A 24 0.00 -4.52 -5.33
CA ASP A 24 -0.33 -4.57 -6.76
C ASP A 24 0.90 -4.63 -7.62
N LEU A 25 1.87 -3.78 -7.34
CA LEU A 25 3.11 -3.79 -8.09
C LEU A 25 3.83 -5.13 -7.97
N SER A 26 3.89 -5.62 -6.76
CA SER A 26 4.56 -6.88 -6.49
C SER A 26 3.89 -8.02 -7.24
N ARG A 27 2.57 -8.02 -7.24
CA ARG A 27 1.83 -9.06 -7.95
C ARG A 27 2.12 -9.03 -9.44
N ASN A 28 2.15 -7.84 -10.01
CA ASN A 28 2.40 -7.71 -11.44
C ASN A 28 3.79 -8.21 -11.80
N TYR A 29 4.78 -7.84 -11.01
CA TYR A 29 6.15 -8.26 -11.29
C TYR A 29 6.35 -9.73 -11.01
N MET A 30 5.74 -10.22 -9.96
CA MET A 30 5.89 -11.62 -9.60
C MET A 30 5.26 -12.53 -10.62
N GLU A 31 4.15 -12.11 -11.18
CA GLU A 31 3.51 -12.90 -12.22
C GLU A 31 4.41 -13.02 -13.43
N ASP A 32 5.09 -11.94 -13.77
CA ASP A 32 6.02 -11.98 -14.88
C ASP A 32 7.14 -12.98 -14.62
N ASP A 33 7.68 -12.94 -13.41
CA ASP A 33 8.74 -13.85 -13.03
C ASP A 33 8.29 -15.29 -13.11
N ASP A 34 7.11 -15.54 -12.60
CA ASP A 34 6.56 -16.88 -12.61
C ASP A 34 6.37 -17.38 -14.02
N GLY A 35 5.95 -16.52 -14.89
CA GLY A 35 5.75 -16.87 -16.27
C GLY A 35 7.02 -17.32 -16.95
N ASN A 36 8.15 -16.84 -16.48
CA ASN A 36 9.44 -17.19 -17.05
C ASN A 36 9.88 -18.59 -16.72
N TYR A 37 9.39 -19.10 -15.64
CA TYR A 37 9.73 -20.44 -15.27
C TYR A 37 8.97 -21.45 -16.11
#